data_d892e149530fdfb4c233c1060160f821
#
_entry.id   d892e149530fdfb4c233c1060160f821
#
_cell.length_a   1.000
_cell.length_b   1.000
_cell.length_c   1.000
_cell.angle_alpha   90.00
_cell.angle_beta   90.00
_cell.angle_gamma   90.00
#
_symmetry.space_group_name_H-M   'P 1'
#
loop_
_entity.id
_entity.type
_entity.pdbx_description
1 polymer ?
#
loop_
_entity_poly.entity_id
_entity_poly.type
_entity_poly.pdbx_seq_one_letter_code
_entity_poly.pdbx_strand_id
1 'polypeptide(L)'
;MAKGGFRGGGYSGGGMNMNMMKQAQKMQAELAKMQTEMEDKTYSAKSGGGAVSAVVNGKHELTELVIQPDAVDPEDVEMLQDMIIAAVNEAMRLAEISMSESVSKLTGGLNIGF
;
A
#
# COMPACT_ATOMS: atom_id res chain seq x y z
N MET A 1 -2.82 -34.45 -36.77
CA MET A 1 -2.87 -34.08 -36.36
C MET A 1 -3.20 -33.52 -35.57
N ALA A 2 -3.17 -33.33 -35.26
CA ALA A 2 -3.45 -32.85 -34.39
C ALA A 2 -4.10 -32.01 -34.28
N LYS A 3 -4.23 -31.75 -34.51
CA LYS A 3 -4.73 -31.03 -34.30
C LYS A 3 -5.68 -30.93 -33.84
N GLY A 4 -5.68 -31.17 -33.78
CA GLY A 4 -6.62 -30.88 -33.44
C GLY A 4 -7.11 -30.83 -32.35
N GLY A 5 -6.89 -31.09 -31.98
CA GLY A 5 -7.36 -30.97 -30.90
C GLY A 5 -7.43 -29.94 -30.18
N PHE A 6 -6.87 -29.51 -30.34
CA PHE A 6 -7.02 -28.70 -29.56
C PHE A 6 -7.70 -27.89 -29.65
N ARG A 7 -7.92 -27.82 -30.11
CA ARG A 7 -8.57 -26.96 -30.05
C ARG A 7 -9.49 -27.01 -29.36
N GLY A 8 -9.58 -27.67 -29.08
CA GLY A 8 -10.55 -27.84 -28.35
C GLY A 8 -10.96 -26.99 -27.71
N GLY A 9 -10.44 -26.65 -27.74
CA GLY A 9 -10.81 -25.85 -27.07
C GLY A 9 -11.83 -25.26 -27.29
N GLY A 10 -11.92 -25.35 -28.14
CA GLY A 10 -12.91 -24.62 -28.37
C GLY A 10 -13.82 -24.50 -27.35
N TYR A 11 -14.02 -24.96 -26.97
CA TYR A 11 -14.92 -24.70 -26.22
C TYR A 11 -15.00 -24.07 -25.31
N SER A 12 -14.22 -24.11 -25.53
CA SER A 12 -14.08 -23.27 -24.65
C SER A 12 -14.93 -22.21 -24.51
N GLY A 13 -15.26 -21.80 -25.44
CA GLY A 13 -16.13 -20.70 -25.38
C GLY A 13 -17.23 -20.89 -24.39
N GLY A 14 -17.64 -22.06 -24.21
CA GLY A 14 -18.73 -22.30 -23.32
C GLY A 14 -18.45 -21.92 -21.90
N GLY A 15 -17.22 -22.00 -21.50
CA GLY A 15 -16.88 -21.69 -20.13
C GLY A 15 -16.83 -20.22 -19.82
N MET A 16 -16.65 -19.42 -20.83
CA MET A 16 -16.52 -17.98 -20.63
C MET A 16 -17.72 -17.25 -21.14
N ASN A 17 -18.74 -17.16 -20.35
CA ASN A 17 -19.89 -16.41 -20.77
C ASN A 17 -19.71 -14.92 -20.42
N MET A 18 -20.65 -14.11 -20.88
CA MET A 18 -20.58 -12.67 -20.67
C MET A 18 -20.58 -12.28 -19.20
N ASN A 19 -21.34 -13.01 -18.40
CA ASN A 19 -21.42 -12.69 -16.98
C ASN A 19 -20.09 -12.91 -16.29
N MET A 20 -19.41 -13.99 -16.64
CA MET A 20 -18.10 -14.24 -16.03
C MET A 20 -17.09 -13.20 -16.43
N MET A 21 -17.13 -12.78 -17.69
CA MET A 21 -16.23 -11.74 -18.17
C MET A 21 -16.49 -10.43 -17.46
N LYS A 22 -17.75 -10.09 -17.27
CA LYS A 22 -18.11 -8.86 -16.57
C LYS A 22 -17.65 -8.89 -15.13
N GLN A 23 -17.80 -10.05 -14.48
CA GLN A 23 -17.35 -10.20 -13.10
C GLN A 23 -15.84 -10.05 -12.99
N ALA A 24 -15.11 -10.62 -13.94
CA ALA A 24 -13.66 -10.52 -13.94
C ALA A 24 -13.21 -9.06 -14.13
N GLN A 25 -13.86 -8.36 -15.04
CA GLN A 25 -13.55 -6.96 -15.28
C GLN A 25 -13.87 -6.10 -14.07
N LYS A 26 -15.00 -6.38 -13.44
CA LYS A 26 -15.39 -5.64 -12.25
C LYS A 26 -14.40 -5.88 -11.11
N MET A 27 -13.98 -7.11 -10.95
CA MET A 27 -13.02 -7.45 -9.92
C MET A 27 -11.69 -6.73 -10.14
N GLN A 28 -11.23 -6.70 -11.40
CA GLN A 28 -10.01 -5.99 -11.71
C GLN A 28 -10.12 -4.50 -11.43
N ALA A 29 -11.28 -3.92 -11.75
CA ALA A 29 -11.51 -2.51 -11.50
C ALA A 29 -11.51 -2.21 -10.00
N GLU A 30 -12.11 -3.11 -9.22
CA GLU A 30 -12.14 -2.95 -7.77
C GLU A 30 -10.75 -3.07 -7.16
N LEU A 31 -9.94 -3.99 -7.66
CA LEU A 31 -8.58 -4.15 -7.19
C LEU A 31 -7.74 -2.93 -7.51
N ALA A 32 -7.89 -2.40 -8.72
CA ALA A 32 -7.17 -1.20 -9.12
C ALA A 32 -7.57 -0.01 -8.25
N LYS A 33 -8.84 0.10 -7.96
CA LYS A 33 -9.35 1.18 -7.12
C LYS A 33 -8.80 1.05 -5.70
N MET A 34 -8.81 -0.15 -5.16
CA MET A 34 -8.25 -0.40 -3.83
C MET A 34 -6.78 -0.02 -3.77
N GLN A 35 -6.04 -0.41 -4.80
CA GLN A 35 -4.62 -0.10 -4.85
C GLN A 35 -4.38 1.40 -4.88
N THR A 36 -5.14 2.11 -5.70
CA THR A 36 -5.02 3.57 -5.76
C THR A 36 -5.35 4.20 -4.43
N GLU A 37 -6.42 3.74 -3.79
CA GLU A 37 -6.82 4.27 -2.49
C GLU A 37 -5.76 4.01 -1.42
N MET A 38 -5.13 2.85 -1.47
CA MET A 38 -4.07 2.53 -0.53
C MET A 38 -2.84 3.41 -0.76
N GLU A 39 -2.53 3.69 -2.01
CA GLU A 39 -1.39 4.54 -2.36
C GLU A 39 -1.61 5.98 -1.95
N ASP A 40 -2.86 6.41 -1.94
CA ASP A 40 -3.19 7.80 -1.59
C ASP A 40 -3.32 8.02 -0.10
N LYS A 41 -3.41 6.97 0.68
CA LYS A 41 -3.47 7.11 2.13
C LYS A 41 -2.18 7.70 2.66
N THR A 42 -2.31 8.47 3.72
CA THR A 42 -1.14 9.08 4.34
C THR A 42 -1.00 8.62 5.79
N TYR A 43 0.22 8.58 6.23
CA TYR A 43 0.56 8.14 7.58
C TYR A 43 1.52 9.14 8.17
N SER A 44 1.19 9.64 9.36
CA SER A 44 2.02 10.65 9.98
C SER A 44 2.56 10.17 11.31
N ALA A 45 3.72 10.67 11.65
CA ALA A 45 4.35 10.35 12.92
C ALA A 45 5.16 11.55 13.38
N LYS A 46 5.38 11.63 14.68
CA LYS A 46 6.11 12.74 15.29
C LYS A 46 7.20 12.21 16.19
N SER A 47 8.20 13.02 16.40
CA SER A 47 9.26 12.70 17.35
C SER A 47 9.64 13.96 18.11
N GLY A 48 10.41 13.78 19.19
CA GLY A 48 10.87 14.90 19.99
C GLY A 48 9.73 15.69 20.61
N GLY A 49 8.65 15.01 21.01
CA GLY A 49 7.53 15.71 21.61
C GLY A 49 6.78 16.60 20.62
N GLY A 50 6.85 16.27 19.34
CA GLY A 50 6.19 17.04 18.30
C GLY A 50 7.13 18.02 17.61
N ALA A 51 8.40 17.98 17.93
CA ALA A 51 9.38 18.87 17.30
C ALA A 51 9.53 18.58 15.82
N VAL A 52 9.41 17.32 15.42
CA VAL A 52 9.52 16.90 14.03
C VAL A 52 8.31 16.03 13.71
N SER A 53 7.72 16.29 12.55
CA SER A 53 6.56 15.54 12.07
C SER A 53 6.84 15.12 10.64
N ALA A 54 6.54 13.87 10.32
CA ALA A 54 6.75 13.32 8.99
C ALA A 54 5.46 12.70 8.48
N VAL A 55 5.20 12.84 7.19
CA VAL A 55 4.04 12.23 6.54
C VAL A 55 4.53 11.45 5.34
N VAL A 56 4.11 10.19 5.25
CA VAL A 56 4.40 9.36 4.08
C VAL A 56 3.09 8.87 3.48
N ASN A 57 3.14 8.50 2.22
CA ASN A 57 1.97 7.93 1.55
C ASN A 57 2.10 6.41 1.46
N GLY A 58 1.10 5.78 0.84
CA GLY A 58 1.10 4.32 0.69
C GLY A 58 2.17 3.80 -0.25
N LYS A 59 2.79 4.68 -1.02
CA LYS A 59 3.92 4.31 -1.87
C LYS A 59 5.24 4.41 -1.14
N HIS A 60 5.19 4.68 0.16
CA HIS A 60 6.40 4.84 0.97
C HIS A 60 7.23 6.05 0.56
N GLU A 61 6.53 7.09 0.12
CA GLU A 61 7.18 8.34 -0.22
C GLU A 61 6.96 9.33 0.91
N LEU A 62 8.01 10.02 1.30
CA LEU A 62 7.90 11.10 2.28
C LEU A 62 7.30 12.30 1.55
N THR A 63 6.08 12.68 1.94
CA THR A 63 5.38 13.76 1.27
C THR A 63 5.43 15.08 2.02
N GLU A 64 5.68 15.01 3.32
CA GLU A 64 5.74 16.22 4.12
C GLU A 64 6.67 16.02 5.31
N LEU A 65 7.45 17.03 5.61
CA LEU A 65 8.32 17.02 6.78
C LEU A 65 8.23 18.39 7.40
N VAL A 66 7.80 18.44 8.66
CA VAL A 66 7.66 19.69 9.39
C VAL A 66 8.62 19.67 10.57
N ILE A 67 9.42 20.69 10.68
CA ILE A 67 10.37 20.86 11.78
C ILE A 67 10.01 22.15 12.50
N GLN A 68 9.77 22.05 13.80
CA GLN A 68 9.51 23.26 14.58
C GLN A 68 10.79 24.07 14.67
N PRO A 69 10.71 25.38 14.44
CA PRO A 69 11.93 26.20 14.46
C PRO A 69 12.69 26.11 15.79
N ASP A 70 11.98 25.94 16.89
CA ASP A 70 12.61 25.81 18.19
C ASP A 70 13.47 24.58 18.33
N ALA A 71 13.24 23.58 17.48
CA ALA A 71 14.00 22.33 17.53
C ALA A 71 15.34 22.44 16.79
N VAL A 72 15.53 23.50 16.04
CA VAL A 72 16.74 23.66 15.24
C VAL A 72 17.80 24.36 16.08
N ASP A 73 18.75 23.58 16.53
CA ASP A 73 19.88 24.07 17.31
C ASP A 73 21.15 23.88 16.51
N PRO A 74 21.77 24.95 16.02
CA PRO A 74 22.99 24.81 15.21
C PRO A 74 24.12 24.12 15.94
N GLU A 75 24.08 24.11 17.25
CA GLU A 75 25.12 23.45 18.04
C GLU A 75 24.83 21.99 18.33
N ASP A 76 23.64 21.52 17.97
CA ASP A 76 23.27 20.14 18.18
C ASP A 76 22.48 19.62 16.97
N VAL A 77 23.13 19.63 15.82
CA VAL A 77 22.54 19.20 14.59
C VAL A 77 22.24 17.69 14.62
N GLU A 78 23.05 16.95 15.35
CA GLU A 78 22.89 15.52 15.45
C GLU A 78 21.58 15.13 16.09
N MET A 79 21.16 15.90 17.10
CA MET A 79 19.87 15.65 17.74
C MET A 79 18.74 15.85 16.74
N LEU A 80 18.81 16.88 15.91
CA LEU A 80 17.80 17.12 14.89
C LEU A 80 17.77 16.01 13.87
N GLN A 81 18.93 15.53 13.46
CA GLN A 81 19.03 14.41 12.52
C GLN A 81 18.35 13.18 13.09
N ASP A 82 18.58 12.89 14.35
CA ASP A 82 18.00 11.71 14.98
C ASP A 82 16.48 11.85 15.08
N MET A 83 15.99 13.01 15.37
CA MET A 83 14.54 13.24 15.44
C MET A 83 13.89 13.07 14.08
N ILE A 84 14.54 13.54 13.02
CA ILE A 84 14.03 13.39 11.68
C ILE A 84 13.98 11.91 11.30
N ILE A 85 15.05 11.20 11.57
CA ILE A 85 15.12 9.77 11.27
C ILE A 85 14.02 9.03 12.02
N ALA A 86 13.83 9.35 13.29
CA ALA A 86 12.82 8.68 14.10
C ALA A 86 11.42 8.93 13.55
N ALA A 87 11.11 10.18 13.20
CA ALA A 87 9.78 10.50 12.67
C ALA A 87 9.51 9.83 11.34
N VAL A 88 10.48 9.88 10.44
CA VAL A 88 10.33 9.28 9.11
C VAL A 88 10.19 7.77 9.22
N ASN A 89 11.03 7.14 10.03
CA ASN A 89 10.97 5.68 10.17
C ASN A 89 9.67 5.23 10.82
N GLU A 90 9.17 5.99 11.77
CA GLU A 90 7.90 5.64 12.39
C GLU A 90 6.75 5.78 11.41
N ALA A 91 6.74 6.85 10.60
CA ALA A 91 5.71 7.02 9.58
C ALA A 91 5.75 5.86 8.58
N MET A 92 6.96 5.46 8.17
CA MET A 92 7.13 4.33 7.26
C MET A 92 6.62 3.04 7.89
N ARG A 93 6.89 2.84 9.18
CA ARG A 93 6.42 1.66 9.89
C ARG A 93 4.90 1.60 9.91
N LEU A 94 4.25 2.74 10.15
CA LEU A 94 2.80 2.81 10.15
C LEU A 94 2.23 2.47 8.78
N ALA A 95 2.88 2.94 7.72
CA ALA A 95 2.46 2.63 6.36
C ALA A 95 2.58 1.14 6.09
N GLU A 96 3.67 0.52 6.53
CA GLU A 96 3.86 -0.91 6.35
C GLU A 96 2.83 -1.73 7.11
N ILE A 97 2.54 -1.34 8.35
CA ILE A 97 1.53 -2.04 9.14
C ILE A 97 0.17 -1.96 8.47
N SER A 98 -0.19 -0.78 7.98
CA SER A 98 -1.48 -0.60 7.32
C SER A 98 -1.58 -1.46 6.06
N MET A 99 -0.51 -1.51 5.27
CA MET A 99 -0.48 -2.33 4.08
C MET A 99 -0.59 -3.82 4.42
N SER A 100 0.14 -4.25 5.44
CA SER A 100 0.11 -5.62 5.88
C SER A 100 -1.28 -6.02 6.36
N GLU A 101 -1.95 -5.14 7.10
CA GLU A 101 -3.31 -5.38 7.56
C GLU A 101 -4.29 -5.47 6.39
N SER A 102 -4.12 -4.62 5.39
CA SER A 102 -4.98 -4.65 4.21
C SER A 102 -4.83 -5.95 3.43
N VAL A 103 -3.59 -6.40 3.28
CA VAL A 103 -3.32 -7.66 2.59
C VAL A 103 -3.88 -8.83 3.40
N SER A 104 -3.74 -8.80 4.71
CA SER A 104 -4.29 -9.82 5.58
C SER A 104 -5.80 -9.92 5.46
N LYS A 105 -6.47 -8.80 5.42
CA LYS A 105 -7.92 -8.78 5.27
C LYS A 105 -8.33 -9.37 3.94
N LEU A 106 -7.59 -9.05 2.89
CA LEU A 106 -7.89 -9.53 1.57
C LEU A 106 -7.70 -11.04 1.47
N THR A 107 -6.60 -11.54 2.01
CA THR A 107 -6.29 -12.97 1.95
C THR A 107 -6.99 -13.74 3.06
N GLY A 108 -7.39 -13.09 4.11
CA GLY A 108 -8.05 -13.75 5.22
C GLY A 108 -9.31 -14.46 4.82
N GLY A 109 -10.05 -13.88 3.90
CA GLY A 109 -11.24 -14.50 3.39
C GLY A 109 -10.97 -15.73 2.54
N LEU A 110 -9.78 -15.82 1.98
CA LEU A 110 -9.40 -16.95 1.14
C LEU A 110 -8.65 -18.00 1.92
N ASN A 111 -8.19 -17.65 3.08
CA ASN A 111 -7.23 -18.44 3.80
C ASN A 111 -7.80 -19.16 4.96
N ILE A 112 -9.00 -19.52 4.83
CA ILE A 112 -9.75 -20.08 5.93
C ILE A 112 -9.25 -21.43 6.35
N GLY A 113 -8.65 -22.13 5.43
CA GLY A 113 -8.17 -23.45 5.72
C GLY A 113 -6.96 -23.48 6.63
N PHE A 114 -6.39 -22.37 6.85
CA PHE A 114 -5.19 -22.29 7.66
C PHE A 114 -5.50 -21.87 9.07
#